data_3cf87d9c358efc9e353a8ba5bd8aa18c
#
_entry.id   3cf87d9c358efc9e353a8ba5bd8aa18c
#
_cell.length_a   1.000
_cell.length_b   1.000
_cell.length_c   1.000
_cell.angle_alpha   90.00
_cell.angle_beta   90.00
_cell.angle_gamma   90.00
#
_symmetry.space_group_name_H-M   'P 1'
#
loop_
_entity.id
_entity.type
_entity.pdbx_description
1 polymer ?
#
loop_
_entity_poly.entity_id
_entity_poly.type
_entity_poly.pdbx_seq_one_letter_code
_entity_poly.pdbx_strand_id
1 'polypeptide(L)'
;MKYKHLIFDFDGVLAETNEIRFECFRLLFADYPHDQVQKLVEYAKLNGGISRYEKIKYFFTAIRDEPITEVDVRVLAKRYSELVKDKVISAKPVEGSIEFLSCYYNKYDFAIISGSDQEELREVCQIRKIDHYFDEILGSPVSKESNINSL
;
A
#
# COMPACT_ATOMS: atom_id res chain seq x y z
N MET A 1 28.55 13.16 -0.48
CA MET A 1 27.68 12.01 -0.83
C MET A 1 26.93 12.34 -2.12
N LYS A 2 26.66 11.32 -2.97
CA LYS A 2 25.96 11.53 -4.25
C LYS A 2 24.46 11.72 -4.10
N TYR A 3 23.86 11.12 -3.07
CA TYR A 3 22.43 11.19 -2.78
C TYR A 3 22.20 11.67 -1.34
N LYS A 4 21.18 12.48 -1.13
CA LYS A 4 20.79 13.02 0.18
C LYS A 4 19.48 12.42 0.66
N HIS A 5 18.55 12.15 -0.25
CA HIS A 5 17.22 11.61 0.04
C HIS A 5 17.12 10.15 -0.41
N LEU A 6 16.50 9.31 0.40
CA LEU A 6 16.16 7.93 0.07
C LEU A 6 14.66 7.71 0.24
N ILE A 7 14.03 7.22 -0.81
CA ILE A 7 12.59 6.95 -0.86
C ILE A 7 12.38 5.44 -0.81
N PHE A 8 11.53 5.01 0.09
CA PHE A 8 11.16 3.61 0.29
C PHE A 8 9.72 3.37 -0.13
N ASP A 9 9.45 2.23 -0.77
CA ASP A 9 8.11 1.66 -0.75
C ASP A 9 7.89 0.99 0.60
N PHE A 10 6.65 0.63 0.92
CA PHE A 10 6.31 -0.05 2.17
C PHE A 10 6.14 -1.55 1.96
N ASP A 11 5.19 -1.94 1.09
CA ASP A 11 4.81 -3.34 0.88
C ASP A 11 5.92 -4.12 0.16
N GLY A 12 6.43 -5.17 0.81
CA GLY A 12 7.53 -5.98 0.29
C GLY A 12 8.92 -5.31 0.34
N VAL A 13 9.03 -4.13 0.95
CA VAL A 13 10.29 -3.38 1.16
C VAL A 13 10.59 -3.19 2.64
N LEU A 14 9.63 -2.69 3.40
CA LEU A 14 9.76 -2.50 4.85
C LEU A 14 9.05 -3.61 5.63
N ALA A 15 7.99 -4.19 5.09
CA ALA A 15 7.23 -5.28 5.69
C ALA A 15 6.78 -6.30 4.63
N GLU A 16 6.72 -7.57 5.02
CA GLU A 16 6.30 -8.71 4.19
C GLU A 16 4.77 -8.74 4.07
N THR A 17 4.20 -7.84 3.28
CA THR A 17 2.76 -7.58 3.23
C THR A 17 2.11 -7.89 1.88
N ASN A 18 2.88 -8.23 0.84
CA ASN A 18 2.32 -8.43 -0.50
C ASN A 18 1.22 -9.50 -0.55
N GLU A 19 1.45 -10.70 -0.01
CA GLU A 19 0.45 -11.77 0.00
C GLU A 19 -0.76 -11.41 0.88
N ILE A 20 -0.54 -10.70 1.98
CA ILE A 20 -1.62 -10.16 2.84
C ILE A 20 -2.53 -9.25 2.02
N ARG A 21 -1.96 -8.35 1.22
CA ARG A 21 -2.71 -7.44 0.36
C ARG A 21 -3.56 -8.19 -0.67
N PHE A 22 -3.01 -9.22 -1.30
CA PHE A 22 -3.73 -10.02 -2.30
C PHE A 22 -4.87 -10.83 -1.66
N GLU A 23 -4.63 -11.44 -0.50
CA GLU A 23 -5.64 -12.17 0.25
C GLU A 23 -6.81 -11.26 0.66
N CYS A 24 -6.53 -10.03 1.07
CA CYS A 24 -7.58 -9.09 1.44
C CYS A 24 -8.45 -8.65 0.24
N PHE A 25 -7.94 -8.65 -1.00
CA PHE A 25 -8.78 -8.49 -2.18
C PHE A 25 -9.70 -9.69 -2.40
N ARG A 26 -9.23 -10.93 -2.17
CA ARG A 26 -10.08 -12.13 -2.21
C ARG A 26 -11.21 -12.05 -1.19
N LEU A 27 -10.90 -11.61 0.02
CA LEU A 27 -11.90 -11.44 1.08
C LEU A 27 -12.89 -10.31 0.78
N LEU A 28 -12.41 -9.18 0.27
CA LEU A 28 -13.26 -8.03 -0.07
C LEU A 28 -14.32 -8.40 -1.12
N PHE A 29 -13.94 -9.22 -2.09
CA PHE A 29 -14.76 -9.61 -3.23
C PHE A 29 -15.22 -11.07 -3.17
N ALA A 30 -15.30 -11.67 -1.97
CA ALA A 30 -15.64 -13.08 -1.79
C ALA A 30 -17.03 -13.47 -2.36
N ASP A 31 -17.96 -12.52 -2.44
CA ASP A 31 -19.31 -12.74 -2.98
C ASP A 31 -19.39 -12.69 -4.52
N TYR A 32 -18.26 -12.39 -5.19
CA TYR A 32 -18.17 -12.30 -6.64
C TYR A 32 -17.61 -13.59 -7.27
N PRO A 33 -17.82 -13.85 -8.58
CA PRO A 33 -17.30 -15.03 -9.25
C PRO A 33 -15.78 -15.18 -9.07
N HIS A 34 -15.34 -16.37 -8.69
CA HIS A 34 -13.94 -16.66 -8.34
C HIS A 34 -12.95 -16.31 -9.47
N ASP A 35 -13.31 -16.57 -10.71
CA ASP A 35 -12.48 -16.26 -11.90
C ASP A 35 -12.27 -14.75 -12.08
N GLN A 36 -13.28 -13.93 -11.76
CA GLN A 36 -13.18 -12.48 -11.80
C GLN A 36 -12.28 -11.95 -10.67
N VAL A 37 -12.43 -12.48 -9.46
CA VAL A 37 -11.57 -12.12 -8.32
C VAL A 37 -10.13 -12.53 -8.58
N GLN A 38 -9.90 -13.69 -9.21
CA GLN A 38 -8.56 -14.14 -9.56
C GLN A 38 -7.90 -13.20 -10.59
N LYS A 39 -8.63 -12.72 -11.60
CA LYS A 39 -8.14 -11.70 -12.54
C LYS A 39 -7.71 -10.40 -11.84
N LEU A 40 -8.49 -9.95 -10.84
CA LEU A 40 -8.11 -8.78 -10.03
C LEU A 40 -6.81 -9.03 -9.26
N VAL A 41 -6.66 -10.19 -8.64
CA VAL A 41 -5.44 -10.55 -7.89
C VAL A 41 -4.21 -10.60 -8.82
N GLU A 42 -4.35 -11.17 -10.01
CA GLU A 42 -3.29 -11.18 -11.02
C GLU A 42 -2.92 -9.75 -11.45
N TYR A 43 -3.92 -8.91 -11.73
CA TYR A 43 -3.69 -7.51 -12.01
C TYR A 43 -2.99 -6.79 -10.85
N ALA A 44 -3.41 -7.05 -9.60
CA ALA A 44 -2.79 -6.45 -8.43
C ALA A 44 -1.33 -6.86 -8.23
N LYS A 45 -0.98 -8.11 -8.55
CA LYS A 45 0.41 -8.63 -8.51
C LYS A 45 1.29 -7.93 -9.54
N LEU A 46 0.81 -7.74 -10.76
CA LEU A 46 1.53 -7.06 -11.82
C LEU A 46 1.65 -5.54 -11.61
N ASN A 47 0.77 -4.97 -10.79
CA ASN A 47 0.65 -3.53 -10.56
C ASN A 47 0.76 -3.19 -9.06
N GLY A 48 1.80 -3.66 -8.38
CA GLY A 48 1.98 -3.51 -6.93
C GLY A 48 1.95 -2.06 -6.44
N GLY A 49 2.48 -1.12 -7.23
CA GLY A 49 2.55 0.30 -6.87
C GLY A 49 1.26 1.11 -7.06
N ILE A 50 0.24 0.53 -7.72
CA ILE A 50 -1.06 1.20 -7.96
C ILE A 50 -1.93 1.13 -6.69
N SER A 51 -2.67 2.22 -6.43
CA SER A 51 -3.53 2.32 -5.25
C SER A 51 -4.68 1.30 -5.25
N ARG A 52 -5.22 1.00 -4.05
CA ARG A 52 -6.43 0.17 -3.92
C ARG A 52 -7.65 0.78 -4.60
N TYR A 53 -7.72 2.11 -4.65
CA TYR A 53 -8.82 2.83 -5.31
C TYR A 53 -8.87 2.49 -6.81
N GLU A 54 -7.72 2.54 -7.49
CA GLU A 54 -7.62 2.19 -8.90
C GLU A 54 -7.85 0.70 -9.16
N LYS A 55 -7.39 -0.19 -8.26
CA LYS A 55 -7.64 -1.63 -8.35
C LYS A 55 -9.12 -1.98 -8.20
N ILE A 56 -9.83 -1.30 -7.29
CA ILE A 56 -11.29 -1.45 -7.13
C ILE A 56 -12.01 -0.96 -8.39
N LYS A 57 -11.66 0.20 -8.93
CA LYS A 57 -12.23 0.70 -10.19
C LYS A 57 -12.01 -0.30 -11.33
N TYR A 58 -10.78 -0.79 -11.47
CA TYR A 58 -10.42 -1.79 -12.49
C TYR A 58 -11.27 -3.06 -12.38
N PHE A 59 -11.55 -3.56 -11.18
CA PHE A 59 -12.41 -4.72 -10.98
C PHE A 59 -13.79 -4.53 -11.59
N PHE A 60 -14.43 -3.40 -11.32
CA PHE A 60 -15.76 -3.14 -11.89
C PHE A 60 -15.72 -2.79 -13.36
N THR A 61 -14.88 -1.85 -13.78
CA THR A 61 -14.91 -1.31 -15.14
C THR A 61 -14.26 -2.23 -16.17
N ALA A 62 -13.15 -2.89 -15.85
CA ALA A 62 -12.40 -3.69 -16.82
C ALA A 62 -12.68 -5.21 -16.73
N ILE A 63 -12.94 -5.73 -15.52
CA ILE A 63 -13.19 -7.18 -15.37
C ILE A 63 -14.70 -7.49 -15.51
N ARG A 64 -15.55 -6.65 -14.93
CA ARG A 64 -17.00 -6.87 -14.87
C ARG A 64 -17.80 -6.12 -15.94
N ASP A 65 -17.20 -5.13 -16.59
CA ASP A 65 -17.88 -4.22 -17.52
C ASP A 65 -19.10 -3.53 -16.87
N GLU A 66 -18.95 -3.10 -15.61
CA GLU A 66 -19.97 -2.44 -14.81
C GLU A 66 -19.49 -1.07 -14.34
N PRO A 67 -20.37 -0.05 -14.31
CA PRO A 67 -20.00 1.24 -13.74
C PRO A 67 -19.87 1.14 -12.21
N ILE A 68 -19.00 1.97 -11.64
CA ILE A 68 -18.87 2.16 -10.20
C ILE A 68 -18.76 3.64 -9.87
N THR A 69 -19.41 4.11 -8.81
CA THR A 69 -19.32 5.49 -8.37
C THR A 69 -18.08 5.73 -7.50
N GLU A 70 -17.61 6.97 -7.44
CA GLU A 70 -16.50 7.34 -6.54
C GLU A 70 -16.85 7.11 -5.06
N VAL A 71 -18.13 7.21 -4.70
CA VAL A 71 -18.61 6.93 -3.34
C VAL A 71 -18.45 5.45 -3.03
N ASP A 72 -18.87 4.56 -3.94
CA ASP A 72 -18.75 3.11 -3.74
C ASP A 72 -17.29 2.68 -3.69
N VAL A 73 -16.42 3.26 -4.51
CA VAL A 73 -14.98 3.03 -4.46
C VAL A 73 -14.42 3.36 -3.07
N ARG A 74 -14.80 4.50 -2.49
CA ARG A 74 -14.35 4.88 -1.13
C ARG A 74 -14.88 3.95 -0.05
N VAL A 75 -16.13 3.52 -0.14
CA VAL A 75 -16.72 2.56 0.79
C VAL A 75 -15.95 1.23 0.75
N LEU A 76 -15.70 0.72 -0.45
CA LEU A 76 -14.92 -0.52 -0.62
C LEU A 76 -13.46 -0.38 -0.18
N ALA A 77 -12.84 0.77 -0.46
CA ALA A 77 -11.48 1.04 0.00
C ALA A 77 -11.38 1.10 1.54
N LYS A 78 -12.37 1.68 2.21
CA LYS A 78 -12.46 1.67 3.68
C LYS A 78 -12.62 0.25 4.22
N ARG A 79 -13.53 -0.54 3.64
CA ARG A 79 -13.72 -1.94 4.03
C ARG A 79 -12.45 -2.77 3.81
N TYR A 80 -11.73 -2.51 2.73
CA TYR A 80 -10.41 -3.12 2.51
C TYR A 80 -9.41 -2.76 3.61
N SER A 81 -9.35 -1.48 4.04
CA SER A 81 -8.50 -1.05 5.16
C SER A 81 -8.81 -1.81 6.44
N GLU A 82 -10.09 -2.01 6.76
CA GLU A 82 -10.53 -2.78 7.94
C GLU A 82 -10.07 -4.24 7.88
N LEU A 83 -10.07 -4.86 6.68
CA LEU A 83 -9.61 -6.24 6.49
C LEU A 83 -8.09 -6.41 6.60
N VAL A 84 -7.33 -5.40 6.21
CA VAL A 84 -5.89 -5.53 6.01
C VAL A 84 -5.05 -5.01 7.17
N LYS A 85 -5.54 -4.01 7.91
CA LYS A 85 -4.78 -3.22 8.88
C LYS A 85 -4.06 -4.05 9.93
N ASP A 86 -4.77 -4.89 10.69
CA ASP A 86 -4.19 -5.69 11.76
C ASP A 86 -3.16 -6.70 11.23
N LYS A 87 -3.41 -7.24 10.04
CA LYS A 87 -2.50 -8.17 9.37
C LYS A 87 -1.20 -7.48 8.95
N VAL A 88 -1.29 -6.24 8.43
CA VAL A 88 -0.12 -5.44 8.06
C VAL A 88 0.66 -4.97 9.29
N ILE A 89 -0.02 -4.61 10.36
CA ILE A 89 0.62 -4.25 11.64
C ILE A 89 1.47 -5.41 12.16
N SER A 90 0.97 -6.64 12.12
CA SER A 90 1.63 -7.84 12.64
C SER A 90 2.58 -8.53 11.65
N ALA A 91 2.65 -8.07 10.41
CA ALA A 91 3.53 -8.63 9.38
C ALA A 91 5.00 -8.53 9.78
N LYS A 92 5.79 -9.53 9.38
CA LYS A 92 7.24 -9.51 9.62
C LYS A 92 7.89 -8.35 8.86
N PRO A 93 8.91 -7.70 9.42
CA PRO A 93 9.73 -6.79 8.64
C PRO A 93 10.47 -7.55 7.54
N VAL A 94 10.76 -6.90 6.43
CA VAL A 94 11.70 -7.43 5.44
C VAL A 94 13.07 -7.52 6.08
N GLU A 95 13.77 -8.62 5.87
CA GLU A 95 15.09 -8.85 6.47
C GLU A 95 16.07 -7.71 6.15
N GLY A 96 16.71 -7.18 7.16
CA GLY A 96 17.67 -6.07 7.06
C GLY A 96 17.03 -4.68 6.96
N SER A 97 15.70 -4.56 6.79
CA SER A 97 15.06 -3.26 6.61
C SER A 97 15.16 -2.37 7.84
N ILE A 98 14.87 -2.90 9.01
CA ILE A 98 14.91 -2.13 10.29
C ILE A 98 16.35 -1.78 10.66
N GLU A 99 17.28 -2.70 10.47
CA GLU A 99 18.72 -2.48 10.68
C GLU A 99 19.23 -1.37 9.78
N PHE A 100 18.83 -1.37 8.50
CA PHE A 100 19.19 -0.31 7.56
C PHE A 100 18.65 1.05 8.03
N LEU A 101 17.36 1.13 8.37
CA LEU A 101 16.76 2.36 8.86
C LEU A 101 17.51 2.89 10.08
N SER A 102 17.72 2.06 11.09
CA SER A 102 18.40 2.45 12.34
C SER A 102 19.85 2.91 12.14
N CYS A 103 20.56 2.33 11.15
CA CYS A 103 21.96 2.69 10.87
C CYS A 103 22.11 4.00 10.08
N TYR A 104 21.11 4.38 9.28
CA TYR A 104 21.29 5.42 8.27
C TYR A 104 20.34 6.61 8.37
N TYR A 105 19.28 6.59 9.20
CA TYR A 105 18.31 7.69 9.29
C TYR A 105 18.91 9.05 9.70
N ASN A 106 20.07 9.05 10.38
CA ASN A 106 20.80 10.29 10.73
C ASN A 106 21.75 10.76 9.60
N LYS A 107 21.87 10.00 8.50
CA LYS A 107 22.80 10.31 7.39
C LYS A 107 22.08 10.71 6.12
N TYR A 108 20.81 10.35 5.98
CA TYR A 108 19.97 10.62 4.83
C TYR A 108 18.59 11.05 5.29
N ASP A 109 17.94 11.90 4.51
CA ASP A 109 16.54 12.22 4.67
C ASP A 109 15.71 11.05 4.10
N PHE A 110 14.88 10.42 4.90
CA PHE A 110 14.09 9.26 4.51
C PHE A 110 12.64 9.63 4.27
N ALA A 111 12.04 9.09 3.21
CA ALA A 111 10.62 9.18 2.94
C ALA A 111 10.04 7.81 2.59
N ILE A 112 8.78 7.56 2.98
CA ILE A 112 7.98 6.46 2.45
C ILE A 112 7.05 7.02 1.38
N ILE A 113 7.00 6.38 0.19
CA ILE A 113 6.00 6.63 -0.83
C ILE A 113 5.39 5.31 -1.25
N SER A 114 4.13 5.09 -0.87
CA SER A 114 3.41 3.83 -1.06
C SER A 114 2.10 4.02 -1.82
N GLY A 115 1.64 2.96 -2.50
CA GLY A 115 0.28 2.86 -3.02
C GLY A 115 -0.77 2.59 -1.93
N SER A 116 -0.36 2.34 -0.69
CA SER A 116 -1.24 2.15 0.46
C SER A 116 -1.97 3.45 0.81
N ASP A 117 -3.14 3.32 1.45
CA ASP A 117 -3.89 4.49 1.93
C ASP A 117 -3.06 5.32 2.92
N GLN A 118 -3.12 6.64 2.79
CA GLN A 118 -2.30 7.59 3.54
C GLN A 118 -2.51 7.49 5.05
N GLU A 119 -3.75 7.42 5.50
CA GLU A 119 -4.07 7.37 6.93
C GLU A 119 -3.68 6.01 7.52
N GLU A 120 -4.04 4.92 6.83
CA GLU A 120 -3.64 3.57 7.21
C GLU A 120 -2.11 3.43 7.29
N LEU A 121 -1.39 3.92 6.29
CA LEU A 121 0.07 3.83 6.23
C LEU A 121 0.74 4.52 7.41
N ARG A 122 0.31 5.73 7.75
CA ARG A 122 0.82 6.49 8.89
C ARG A 122 0.55 5.79 10.21
N GLU A 123 -0.68 5.32 10.41
CA GLU A 123 -1.06 4.59 11.61
C GLU A 123 -0.27 3.28 11.76
N VAL A 124 -0.12 2.52 10.67
CA VAL A 124 0.71 1.31 10.65
C VAL A 124 2.16 1.62 11.03
N CYS A 125 2.77 2.66 10.48
CA CYS A 125 4.13 3.06 10.79
C CYS A 125 4.29 3.45 12.27
N GLN A 126 3.33 4.18 12.84
CA GLN A 126 3.33 4.54 14.26
C GLN A 126 3.23 3.32 15.19
N ILE A 127 2.29 2.41 14.92
CA ILE A 127 2.10 1.20 15.74
C ILE A 127 3.34 0.29 15.64
N ARG A 128 3.93 0.19 14.45
CA ARG A 128 5.19 -0.54 14.22
C ARG A 128 6.43 0.19 14.78
N LYS A 129 6.28 1.43 15.27
CA LYS A 129 7.34 2.26 15.83
C LYS A 129 8.50 2.52 14.85
N ILE A 130 8.17 2.72 13.58
CA ILE A 130 9.15 3.05 12.54
C ILE A 130 8.95 4.44 11.95
N ASP A 131 7.86 5.12 12.30
CA ASP A 131 7.52 6.47 11.82
C ASP A 131 8.62 7.50 12.09
N HIS A 132 9.31 7.39 13.22
CA HIS A 132 10.39 8.31 13.63
C HIS A 132 11.65 8.25 12.74
N TYR A 133 11.77 7.26 11.84
CA TYR A 133 12.87 7.20 10.88
C TYR A 133 12.63 8.07 9.64
N PHE A 134 11.40 8.53 9.41
CA PHE A 134 11.00 9.17 8.16
C PHE A 134 10.57 10.62 8.36
N ASP A 135 11.09 11.51 7.50
CA ASP A 135 10.67 12.90 7.44
C ASP A 135 9.26 13.02 6.82
N GLU A 136 8.96 12.14 5.84
CA GLU A 136 7.67 12.11 5.15
C GLU A 136 7.15 10.68 4.99
N ILE A 137 5.84 10.49 5.22
CA ILE A 137 5.12 9.25 4.98
C ILE A 137 3.91 9.57 4.11
N LEU A 138 4.00 9.22 2.83
CA LEU A 138 3.07 9.61 1.77
C LEU A 138 2.42 8.38 1.11
N GLY A 139 1.09 8.42 0.99
CA GLY A 139 0.28 7.33 0.46
C GLY A 139 -0.78 7.81 -0.54
N SER A 140 -1.65 6.88 -0.94
CA SER A 140 -2.81 7.17 -1.78
C SER A 140 -3.93 7.91 -0.98
N PRO A 141 -4.85 8.59 -1.65
CA PRO A 141 -5.17 8.54 -3.08
C PRO A 141 -4.25 9.36 -4.00
N VAL A 142 -3.33 10.15 -3.45
CA VAL A 142 -2.33 10.87 -4.26
C VAL A 142 -1.42 9.86 -4.94
N SER A 143 -1.11 10.06 -6.22
CA SER A 143 -0.26 9.15 -6.97
C SER A 143 1.18 9.16 -6.45
N LYS A 144 1.91 8.04 -6.61
CA LYS A 144 3.34 7.98 -6.26
C LYS A 144 4.15 9.06 -6.97
N GLU A 145 3.87 9.32 -8.24
CA GLU A 145 4.54 10.37 -9.03
C GLU A 145 4.31 11.76 -8.43
N SER A 146 3.06 12.09 -8.08
CA SER A 146 2.74 13.36 -7.45
C SER A 146 3.40 13.50 -6.08
N ASN A 147 3.43 12.43 -5.28
CA ASN A 147 4.10 12.40 -3.98
C ASN A 147 5.62 12.58 -4.12
N ILE A 148 6.26 11.95 -5.13
CA ILE A 148 7.69 12.14 -5.41
C ILE A 148 7.98 13.59 -5.79
N ASN A 149 7.14 14.19 -6.62
CA ASN A 149 7.33 15.58 -7.06
C ASN A 149 7.08 16.61 -5.95
N SER A 150 6.47 16.22 -4.83
CA SER A 150 6.23 17.09 -3.67
C SER A 150 7.38 17.11 -2.66
N LEU A 151 8.34 16.17 -2.74
CA LEU A 151 9.54 16.11 -1.92
C LEU A 151 10.62 17.07 -2.42
#